data_d33533bb92837e009fdd9e611343acce
#
_entry.id   d33533bb92837e009fdd9e611343acce
#
_cell.length_a   1.000
_cell.length_b   1.000
_cell.length_c   1.000
_cell.angle_alpha   90.00
_cell.angle_beta   90.00
_cell.angle_gamma   90.00
#
_symmetry.space_group_name_H-M   'P 1'
#
loop_
_entity.id
_entity.type
_entity.pdbx_description
1 polymer ?
#
loop_
_entity_poly.entity_id
_entity_poly.type
_entity_poly.pdbx_seq_one_letter_code
_entity_poly.pdbx_strand_id
1 'polypeptide(L)'
;MIIPSFHTEQLKEGEGDVIWTIYLKNGDTLRLRHTVKITRVPVVTLTENDYPMATVDDLNVLLDTLAHEADRKSVYILQLPAVTYEGGLTVKNFCCDLVGSEGGTTFTGTVTIATRGIHPSNITNVRFVGDGTGIGLSASEGAFLHRCTFENWEIGAYGGLGSWVNATGCTFRGNDVGL
;
A
#
# COMPACT_ATOMS: atom_id res chain seq x y z
N MET A 1 10.39 -10.28 25.38
CA MET A 1 10.27 -11.27 24.30
C MET A 1 10.93 -10.68 23.06
N ILE A 2 11.97 -11.31 22.54
CA ILE A 2 12.64 -10.83 21.31
C ILE A 2 11.92 -11.55 20.16
N ILE A 3 11.24 -10.79 19.30
CA ILE A 3 10.67 -11.32 18.06
C ILE A 3 11.76 -11.15 17.01
N PRO A 4 12.34 -12.22 16.47
CA PRO A 4 13.32 -12.08 15.41
C PRO A 4 12.66 -11.53 14.15
N SER A 5 13.31 -10.55 13.53
CA SER A 5 12.92 -10.09 12.19
C SER A 5 13.52 -11.03 11.15
N PHE A 6 12.72 -11.39 10.15
CA PHE A 6 13.18 -12.18 9.00
C PHE A 6 13.32 -11.26 7.79
N HIS A 7 14.44 -11.37 7.08
CA HIS A 7 14.58 -10.77 5.75
C HIS A 7 13.92 -11.71 4.73
N THR A 8 12.68 -11.43 4.39
CA THR A 8 11.86 -12.28 3.50
C THR A 8 12.40 -12.35 2.06
N GLU A 9 13.16 -11.34 1.65
CA GLU A 9 13.76 -11.24 0.32
C GLU A 9 14.75 -12.38 0.01
N GLN A 10 15.31 -13.00 1.06
CA GLN A 10 16.28 -14.09 0.94
C GLN A 10 15.63 -15.48 0.98
N LEU A 11 14.34 -15.55 1.26
CA LEU A 11 13.63 -16.82 1.35
C LEU A 11 13.28 -17.32 -0.07
N LYS A 12 13.61 -18.58 -0.35
CA LYS A 12 13.21 -19.23 -1.58
C LYS A 12 11.78 -19.72 -1.47
N GLU A 13 11.05 -19.69 -2.59
CA GLU A 13 9.74 -20.31 -2.68
C GLU A 13 9.83 -21.81 -2.40
N GLY A 14 8.86 -22.35 -1.67
CA GLY A 14 8.81 -23.75 -1.29
C GLY A 14 8.49 -23.96 0.19
N GLU A 15 8.73 -25.16 0.67
CA GLU A 15 8.59 -25.49 2.09
C GLU A 15 9.95 -25.42 2.78
N GLY A 16 9.96 -24.84 3.97
CA GLY A 16 11.14 -24.72 4.80
C GLY A 16 10.80 -24.83 6.29
N ASP A 17 11.80 -25.14 7.10
CA ASP A 17 11.62 -25.21 8.54
C ASP A 17 12.20 -23.98 9.22
N VAL A 18 11.42 -23.39 10.10
CA VAL A 18 11.90 -22.44 11.10
C VAL A 18 12.18 -23.20 12.38
N ILE A 19 13.43 -23.17 12.82
CA ILE A 19 13.86 -23.82 14.05
C ILE A 19 14.15 -22.75 15.10
N TRP A 20 13.36 -22.74 16.15
CA TRP A 20 13.57 -21.90 17.32
C TRP A 20 14.44 -22.64 18.32
N THR A 21 15.55 -22.05 18.72
CA THR A 21 16.38 -22.58 19.80
C THR A 21 16.27 -21.65 20.99
N ILE A 22 15.72 -22.14 22.08
CA ILE A 22 15.53 -21.40 23.33
C ILE A 22 16.51 -21.95 24.35
N TYR A 23 17.39 -21.11 24.85
CA TYR A 23 18.32 -21.45 25.92
C TYR A 23 17.67 -21.15 27.27
N LEU A 24 17.56 -22.17 28.11
CA LEU A 24 16.94 -22.09 29.43
C LEU A 24 17.98 -21.68 30.47
N LYS A 25 17.54 -21.08 31.58
CA LYS A 25 18.44 -20.64 32.67
C LYS A 25 19.21 -21.78 33.36
N ASN A 26 18.69 -23.01 33.30
CA ASN A 26 19.33 -24.20 33.84
C ASN A 26 20.38 -24.83 32.92
N GLY A 27 20.65 -24.21 31.77
CA GLY A 27 21.61 -24.69 30.77
C GLY A 27 21.00 -25.61 29.70
N ASP A 28 19.74 -26.01 29.85
CA ASP A 28 19.06 -26.83 28.84
C ASP A 28 18.70 -26.02 27.60
N THR A 29 18.44 -26.73 26.52
CA THR A 29 18.04 -26.15 25.24
C THR A 29 16.72 -26.77 24.77
N LEU A 30 15.73 -25.93 24.49
CA LEU A 30 14.48 -26.34 23.85
C LEU A 30 14.55 -25.99 22.37
N ARG A 31 14.26 -26.95 21.50
CA ARG A 31 14.13 -26.75 20.06
C ARG A 31 12.68 -26.92 19.63
N LEU A 32 12.13 -25.89 19.00
CA LEU A 32 10.81 -25.92 18.38
C LEU A 32 10.99 -25.84 16.86
N ARG A 33 10.38 -26.75 16.14
CA ARG A 33 10.37 -26.77 14.67
C ARG A 33 8.98 -26.42 14.17
N HIS A 34 8.93 -25.51 13.20
CA HIS A 34 7.70 -25.15 12.51
C HIS A 34 7.97 -25.13 11.01
N THR A 35 7.25 -25.96 10.27
CA THR A 35 7.33 -25.99 8.81
C THR A 35 6.50 -24.82 8.26
N VAL A 36 7.12 -23.98 7.45
CA VAL A 36 6.49 -22.83 6.76
C VAL A 36 6.48 -23.07 5.27
N LYS A 37 5.38 -22.72 4.64
CA LYS A 37 5.28 -22.69 3.18
C LYS A 37 5.41 -21.26 2.70
N ILE A 38 6.42 -21.02 1.85
CA ILE A 38 6.66 -19.71 1.26
C ILE A 38 6.14 -19.76 -0.17
N THR A 39 5.16 -18.94 -0.45
CA THR A 39 4.57 -18.80 -1.79
C THR A 39 4.78 -17.36 -2.24
N ARG A 40 5.32 -17.17 -3.42
CA ARG A 40 5.41 -15.85 -4.02
C ARG A 40 4.03 -15.43 -4.51
N VAL A 41 3.70 -14.19 -4.21
CA VAL A 41 2.50 -13.56 -4.72
C VAL A 41 2.79 -13.05 -6.13
N PRO A 42 1.99 -13.42 -7.14
CA PRO A 42 2.14 -12.85 -8.47
C PRO A 42 1.97 -11.34 -8.44
N VAL A 43 2.81 -10.62 -9.19
CA VAL A 43 2.77 -9.17 -9.31
C VAL A 43 2.48 -8.81 -10.76
N VAL A 44 1.45 -7.99 -10.97
CA VAL A 44 1.05 -7.48 -12.28
C VAL A 44 1.27 -5.98 -12.28
N THR A 45 2.20 -5.50 -13.10
CA THR A 45 2.44 -4.07 -13.26
C THR A 45 1.71 -3.55 -14.48
N LEU A 46 0.92 -2.48 -14.30
CA LEU A 46 0.14 -1.81 -15.34
C LEU A 46 0.65 -0.38 -15.50
N THR A 47 0.77 0.05 -16.74
CA THR A 47 1.26 1.36 -17.14
C THR A 47 0.29 2.06 -18.09
N GLU A 48 0.55 3.33 -18.42
CA GLU A 48 -0.21 4.06 -19.45
C GLU A 48 -0.10 3.46 -20.86
N ASN A 49 0.85 2.54 -21.09
CA ASN A 49 0.93 1.77 -22.33
C ASN A 49 -0.06 0.62 -22.38
N ASP A 50 -0.52 0.13 -21.24
CA ASP A 50 -1.46 -0.98 -21.12
C ASP A 50 -2.91 -0.47 -21.08
N TYR A 51 -3.13 0.65 -20.37
CA TYR A 51 -4.45 1.25 -20.15
C TYR A 51 -4.36 2.78 -20.14
N PRO A 52 -5.40 3.51 -20.59
CA PRO A 52 -5.47 4.95 -20.39
C PRO A 52 -5.38 5.30 -18.89
N MET A 53 -4.51 6.26 -18.55
CA MET A 53 -4.29 6.73 -17.18
C MET A 53 -4.09 8.25 -17.11
N ALA A 54 -4.57 9.00 -18.10
CA ALA A 54 -4.36 10.44 -18.18
C ALA A 54 -5.29 11.25 -17.26
N THR A 55 -6.45 10.69 -16.90
CA THR A 55 -7.47 11.34 -16.08
C THR A 55 -7.89 10.45 -14.90
N VAL A 56 -8.55 11.04 -13.89
CA VAL A 56 -9.13 10.26 -12.78
C VAL A 56 -10.25 9.33 -13.26
N ASP A 57 -10.98 9.72 -14.31
CA ASP A 57 -12.03 8.88 -14.90
C ASP A 57 -11.44 7.64 -15.57
N ASP A 58 -10.30 7.78 -16.28
CA ASP A 58 -9.57 6.63 -16.83
C ASP A 58 -9.18 5.65 -15.71
N LEU A 59 -8.63 6.17 -14.61
CA LEU A 59 -8.26 5.34 -13.46
C LEU A 59 -9.48 4.68 -12.81
N ASN A 60 -10.59 5.39 -12.65
CA ASN A 60 -11.81 4.82 -12.09
C ASN A 60 -12.36 3.68 -12.96
N VAL A 61 -12.36 3.84 -14.29
CA VAL A 61 -12.76 2.79 -15.24
C VAL A 61 -11.83 1.57 -15.13
N LEU A 62 -10.52 1.79 -15.09
CA LEU A 62 -9.53 0.72 -14.90
C LEU A 62 -9.74 -0.02 -13.58
N LEU A 63 -9.87 0.72 -12.47
CA LEU A 63 -10.06 0.14 -11.14
C LEU A 63 -11.37 -0.62 -11.01
N ASP A 64 -12.45 -0.16 -11.63
CA ASP A 64 -13.72 -0.89 -11.68
C ASP A 64 -13.59 -2.18 -12.49
N THR A 65 -12.88 -2.18 -13.60
CA THR A 65 -12.58 -3.38 -14.39
C THR A 65 -11.77 -4.38 -13.55
N LEU A 66 -10.68 -3.93 -12.93
CA LEU A 66 -9.85 -4.77 -12.07
C LEU A 66 -10.61 -5.29 -10.84
N ALA A 67 -11.52 -4.51 -10.27
CA ALA A 67 -12.32 -4.95 -9.13
C ALA A 67 -13.20 -6.18 -9.44
N HIS A 68 -13.54 -6.39 -10.71
CA HIS A 68 -14.34 -7.53 -11.19
C HIS A 68 -13.47 -8.68 -11.73
N GLU A 69 -12.37 -8.37 -12.42
CA GLU A 69 -11.57 -9.32 -13.18
C GLU A 69 -10.28 -9.73 -12.49
N ALA A 70 -9.78 -8.91 -11.55
CA ALA A 70 -8.49 -9.14 -10.91
C ALA A 70 -8.45 -10.45 -10.11
N ASP A 71 -7.38 -11.19 -10.28
CA ASP A 71 -7.06 -12.31 -9.39
C ASP A 71 -6.74 -11.77 -7.99
N ARG A 72 -7.56 -12.12 -7.02
CA ARG A 72 -7.40 -11.70 -5.62
C ARG A 72 -6.13 -12.24 -4.94
N LYS A 73 -5.42 -13.15 -5.59
CA LYS A 73 -4.13 -13.70 -5.12
C LYS A 73 -2.94 -12.93 -5.67
N SER A 74 -3.17 -12.00 -6.59
CA SER A 74 -2.14 -11.17 -7.21
C SER A 74 -2.14 -9.77 -6.62
N VAL A 75 -0.99 -9.10 -6.71
CA VAL A 75 -0.82 -7.68 -6.41
C VAL A 75 -0.72 -6.92 -7.72
N TYR A 76 -1.53 -5.91 -7.88
CA TYR A 76 -1.47 -5.00 -9.02
C TYR A 76 -0.70 -3.75 -8.64
N ILE A 77 0.24 -3.35 -9.47
CA ILE A 77 1.00 -2.11 -9.31
C ILE A 77 0.60 -1.19 -10.47
N LEU A 78 -0.02 -0.04 -10.16
CA LEU A 78 -0.28 0.99 -11.14
C LEU A 78 0.87 1.99 -11.15
N GLN A 79 1.63 2.00 -12.26
CA GLN A 79 2.67 2.99 -12.52
C GLN A 79 2.00 4.24 -13.13
N LEU A 80 1.72 5.23 -12.29
CA LEU A 80 0.96 6.41 -12.68
C LEU A 80 1.84 7.42 -13.43
N PRO A 81 1.35 8.03 -14.52
CA PRO A 81 2.06 9.09 -15.23
C PRO A 81 2.20 10.38 -14.39
N ALA A 82 3.02 11.30 -14.91
CA ALA A 82 3.25 12.62 -14.31
C ALA A 82 2.12 13.58 -14.65
N VAL A 83 0.95 13.40 -14.05
CA VAL A 83 -0.24 14.23 -14.28
C VAL A 83 -0.89 14.64 -12.96
N THR A 84 -1.77 15.64 -13.03
CA THR A 84 -2.68 16.00 -11.93
C THR A 84 -4.04 15.39 -12.17
N TYR A 85 -4.48 14.56 -11.24
CA TYR A 85 -5.80 13.94 -11.22
C TYR A 85 -6.76 14.83 -10.42
N GLU A 86 -7.76 15.35 -11.09
CA GLU A 86 -8.82 16.16 -10.47
C GLU A 86 -10.00 15.24 -10.13
N GLY A 87 -10.38 15.20 -8.85
CA GLY A 87 -11.47 14.36 -8.35
C GLY A 87 -11.01 13.15 -7.53
N GLY A 88 -11.98 12.40 -7.02
CA GLY A 88 -11.74 11.28 -6.11
C GLY A 88 -11.42 9.97 -6.83
N LEU A 89 -10.58 9.15 -6.19
CA LEU A 89 -10.24 7.81 -6.65
C LEU A 89 -10.59 6.80 -5.57
N THR A 90 -11.15 5.63 -5.96
CA THR A 90 -11.44 4.55 -5.01
C THR A 90 -10.84 3.23 -5.48
N VAL A 91 -9.91 2.70 -4.69
CA VAL A 91 -9.34 1.36 -4.86
C VAL A 91 -10.07 0.39 -3.94
N LYS A 92 -10.72 -0.63 -4.49
CA LYS A 92 -11.55 -1.57 -3.73
C LYS A 92 -11.43 -3.01 -4.24
N ASN A 93 -11.64 -3.97 -3.36
CA ASN A 93 -11.84 -5.41 -3.66
C ASN A 93 -10.61 -6.21 -4.14
N PHE A 94 -9.46 -5.62 -4.36
CA PHE A 94 -8.22 -6.31 -4.76
C PHE A 94 -6.97 -5.60 -4.20
N CYS A 95 -5.82 -6.27 -4.20
CA CYS A 95 -4.56 -5.66 -3.78
C CYS A 95 -4.02 -4.77 -4.89
N CYS A 96 -3.87 -3.49 -4.60
CA CYS A 96 -3.37 -2.50 -5.55
C CYS A 96 -2.41 -1.52 -4.89
N ASP A 97 -1.23 -1.40 -5.46
CA ASP A 97 -0.23 -0.41 -5.11
C ASP A 97 -0.28 0.74 -6.14
N LEU A 98 -0.10 1.97 -5.68
CA LEU A 98 -0.02 3.16 -6.54
C LEU A 98 1.40 3.71 -6.50
N VAL A 99 2.04 3.82 -7.65
CA VAL A 99 3.40 4.36 -7.77
C VAL A 99 3.38 5.57 -8.69
N GLY A 100 3.59 6.75 -8.11
CA GLY A 100 3.67 8.00 -8.85
C GLY A 100 4.99 8.15 -9.60
N SER A 101 4.94 8.86 -10.71
CA SER A 101 6.10 9.21 -11.54
C SER A 101 7.06 10.16 -10.82
N GLU A 102 8.36 10.07 -11.13
CA GLU A 102 9.36 11.05 -10.69
C GLU A 102 9.08 12.46 -11.21
N GLY A 103 8.38 12.60 -12.34
CA GLY A 103 7.92 13.87 -12.88
C GLY A 103 6.79 14.55 -12.09
N GLY A 104 6.21 13.84 -11.11
CA GLY A 104 5.18 14.34 -10.20
C GLY A 104 3.77 13.88 -10.57
N THR A 105 3.25 12.92 -9.82
CA THR A 105 1.84 12.50 -9.85
C THR A 105 1.11 13.17 -8.72
N THR A 106 0.02 13.88 -9.01
CA THR A 106 -0.73 14.67 -8.02
C THR A 106 -2.21 14.30 -8.02
N PHE A 107 -2.83 14.14 -6.86
CA PHE A 107 -4.28 14.05 -6.68
C PHE A 107 -4.78 15.31 -5.97
N THR A 108 -5.88 15.88 -6.48
CA THR A 108 -6.56 17.02 -5.84
C THR A 108 -7.90 16.63 -5.20
N GLY A 109 -8.33 15.37 -5.36
CA GLY A 109 -9.46 14.79 -4.66
C GLY A 109 -9.04 13.66 -3.73
N THR A 110 -9.96 13.24 -2.85
CA THR A 110 -9.71 12.16 -1.89
C THR A 110 -9.39 10.83 -2.59
N VAL A 111 -8.28 10.21 -2.22
CA VAL A 111 -7.99 8.82 -2.60
C VAL A 111 -8.44 7.90 -1.48
N THR A 112 -9.35 6.97 -1.80
CA THR A 112 -9.89 6.00 -0.84
C THR A 112 -9.29 4.63 -1.12
N ILE A 113 -8.69 4.03 -0.11
CA ILE A 113 -8.17 2.66 -0.12
C ILE A 113 -9.11 1.78 0.70
N ALA A 114 -9.89 0.96 0.01
CA ALA A 114 -10.83 0.01 0.59
C ALA A 114 -10.56 -1.40 0.07
N THR A 115 -9.28 -1.73 -0.01
CA THR A 115 -8.82 -3.02 -0.53
C THR A 115 -9.07 -4.12 0.48
N ARG A 116 -9.53 -5.27 -0.04
CA ARG A 116 -9.59 -6.51 0.73
C ARG A 116 -8.67 -7.51 0.06
N GLY A 117 -7.48 -7.66 0.59
CA GLY A 117 -6.49 -8.46 -0.10
C GLY A 117 -5.49 -9.12 0.84
N ILE A 118 -4.48 -9.71 0.23
CA ILE A 118 -3.45 -10.48 0.91
C ILE A 118 -2.39 -9.59 1.56
N HIS A 119 -2.34 -8.31 1.20
CA HIS A 119 -1.46 -7.34 1.83
C HIS A 119 -2.07 -5.93 1.76
N PRO A 120 -1.63 -5.01 2.64
CA PRO A 120 -1.97 -3.60 2.60
C PRO A 120 -1.47 -2.92 1.31
N SER A 121 -2.17 -1.88 0.85
CA SER A 121 -1.72 -1.10 -0.31
C SER A 121 -0.50 -0.25 0.01
N ASN A 122 0.46 -0.23 -0.91
CA ASN A 122 1.57 0.70 -0.89
C ASN A 122 1.29 1.88 -1.83
N ILE A 123 1.48 3.09 -1.31
CA ILE A 123 1.38 4.31 -2.10
C ILE A 123 2.74 5.00 -2.06
N THR A 124 3.36 5.14 -3.21
CA THR A 124 4.75 5.60 -3.31
C THR A 124 4.84 6.81 -4.23
N ASN A 125 5.55 7.85 -3.79
CA ASN A 125 5.92 9.00 -4.60
C ASN A 125 4.71 9.74 -5.21
N VAL A 126 3.66 9.96 -4.42
CA VAL A 126 2.42 10.65 -4.84
C VAL A 126 2.24 11.92 -4.01
N ARG A 127 1.78 13.00 -4.65
CA ARG A 127 1.36 14.24 -3.99
C ARG A 127 -0.16 14.29 -3.87
N PHE A 128 -0.63 14.73 -2.74
CA PHE A 128 -2.03 14.98 -2.43
C PHE A 128 -2.15 16.46 -2.06
N VAL A 129 -2.89 17.23 -2.86
CA VAL A 129 -2.99 18.69 -2.69
C VAL A 129 -4.46 19.08 -2.57
N GLY A 130 -4.86 19.49 -1.39
CA GLY A 130 -6.23 19.90 -1.08
C GLY A 130 -6.44 21.41 -1.11
N ASP A 131 -7.63 21.82 -0.73
CA ASP A 131 -8.09 23.21 -0.64
C ASP A 131 -8.33 23.67 0.82
N GLY A 132 -7.88 22.91 1.80
CA GLY A 132 -8.10 23.14 3.21
C GLY A 132 -9.28 22.36 3.77
N THR A 133 -9.96 21.54 2.97
CA THR A 133 -11.10 20.73 3.41
C THR A 133 -10.89 19.25 3.12
N GLY A 134 -11.64 18.38 3.81
CA GLY A 134 -11.71 16.96 3.53
C GLY A 134 -10.43 16.18 3.87
N ILE A 135 -10.29 15.03 3.22
CA ILE A 135 -9.22 14.05 3.51
C ILE A 135 -8.43 13.78 2.23
N GLY A 136 -7.10 13.88 2.29
CA GLY A 136 -6.23 13.56 1.15
C GLY A 136 -6.23 12.07 0.83
N LEU A 137 -5.99 11.24 1.84
CA LEU A 137 -6.05 9.78 1.71
C LEU A 137 -6.89 9.19 2.85
N SER A 138 -7.84 8.34 2.52
CA SER A 138 -8.66 7.57 3.47
C SER A 138 -8.43 6.08 3.29
N ALA A 139 -7.93 5.37 4.32
CA ALA A 139 -7.72 3.94 4.29
C ALA A 139 -8.65 3.23 5.28
N SER A 140 -9.52 2.34 4.79
CA SER A 140 -10.35 1.46 5.63
C SER A 140 -9.69 0.13 5.97
N GLU A 141 -8.62 -0.20 5.27
CA GLU A 141 -7.69 -1.30 5.54
C GLU A 141 -6.30 -0.70 5.79
N GLY A 142 -5.26 -1.48 5.93
CA GLY A 142 -3.91 -0.95 6.14
C GLY A 142 -3.32 -0.28 4.88
N ALA A 143 -2.55 0.80 5.06
CA ALA A 143 -1.82 1.45 3.99
C ALA A 143 -0.39 1.81 4.41
N PHE A 144 0.57 1.59 3.49
CA PHE A 144 1.94 2.08 3.59
C PHE A 144 2.15 3.25 2.65
N LEU A 145 2.61 4.37 3.19
CA LEU A 145 2.92 5.58 2.45
C LEU A 145 4.44 5.75 2.40
N HIS A 146 5.00 5.86 1.20
CA HIS A 146 6.43 6.05 0.98
C HIS A 146 6.68 7.29 0.14
N ARG A 147 7.44 8.25 0.69
CA ARG A 147 7.81 9.49 -0.02
C ARG A 147 6.61 10.24 -0.62
N CYS A 148 5.47 10.22 0.06
CA CYS A 148 4.28 10.96 -0.32
C CYS A 148 4.29 12.36 0.30
N THR A 149 3.57 13.28 -0.32
CA THR A 149 3.38 14.64 0.19
C THR A 149 1.88 14.94 0.33
N PHE A 150 1.47 15.48 1.48
CA PHE A 150 0.09 15.87 1.78
C PHE A 150 0.06 17.34 2.14
N GLU A 151 -0.67 18.13 1.35
CA GLU A 151 -0.67 19.60 1.45
C GLU A 151 -2.10 20.14 1.48
N ASN A 152 -2.39 21.07 2.41
CA ASN A 152 -3.62 21.84 2.47
C ASN A 152 -4.89 20.97 2.53
N TRP A 153 -4.94 19.98 3.40
CA TRP A 153 -6.12 19.20 3.73
C TRP A 153 -6.60 19.52 5.14
N GLU A 154 -7.88 19.27 5.44
CA GLU A 154 -8.32 19.17 6.82
C GLU A 154 -7.61 17.99 7.49
N ILE A 155 -7.60 16.81 6.83
CA ILE A 155 -6.82 15.63 7.25
C ILE A 155 -5.95 15.15 6.09
N GLY A 156 -4.64 15.14 6.26
CA GLY A 156 -3.71 14.68 5.22
C GLY A 156 -3.94 13.23 4.87
N ALA A 157 -3.81 12.32 5.86
CA ALA A 157 -4.09 10.91 5.70
C ALA A 157 -4.83 10.35 6.92
N TYR A 158 -5.80 9.46 6.70
CA TYR A 158 -6.68 8.91 7.71
C TYR A 158 -6.75 7.39 7.63
N GLY A 159 -6.50 6.73 8.77
CA GLY A 159 -6.80 5.32 8.98
C GLY A 159 -8.13 5.16 9.69
N GLY A 160 -9.09 4.48 9.07
CA GLY A 160 -10.40 4.20 9.67
C GLY A 160 -10.32 3.27 10.89
N LEU A 161 -11.45 3.06 11.56
CA LEU A 161 -11.53 2.20 12.75
C LEU A 161 -11.10 0.77 12.41
N GLY A 162 -10.11 0.26 13.13
CA GLY A 162 -9.51 -1.07 12.90
C GLY A 162 -8.48 -1.10 11.75
N SER A 163 -8.20 0.04 11.13
CA SER A 163 -7.20 0.23 10.10
C SER A 163 -5.96 0.93 10.68
N TRP A 164 -4.93 1.08 9.85
CA TRP A 164 -3.70 1.79 10.17
C TRP A 164 -3.05 2.37 8.91
N VAL A 165 -2.29 3.45 9.11
CA VAL A 165 -1.48 4.06 8.06
C VAL A 165 -0.07 4.22 8.58
N ASN A 166 0.92 3.69 7.86
CA ASN A 166 2.32 3.88 8.14
C ASN A 166 2.95 4.80 7.09
N ALA A 167 3.59 5.88 7.52
CA ALA A 167 4.21 6.86 6.65
C ALA A 167 5.74 6.87 6.83
N THR A 168 6.48 6.66 5.74
CA THR A 168 7.94 6.68 5.71
C THR A 168 8.43 7.68 4.66
N GLY A 169 9.26 8.64 5.09
CA GLY A 169 9.79 9.68 4.20
C GLY A 169 8.72 10.60 3.62
N CYS A 170 7.54 10.68 4.26
CA CYS A 170 6.43 11.52 3.83
C CYS A 170 6.53 12.94 4.40
N THR A 171 5.91 13.89 3.71
CA THR A 171 5.79 15.29 4.13
C THR A 171 4.32 15.65 4.32
N PHE A 172 3.99 16.25 5.45
CA PHE A 172 2.68 16.79 5.77
C PHE A 172 2.83 18.28 6.06
N ARG A 173 2.14 19.14 5.29
CA ARG A 173 2.25 20.58 5.47
C ARG A 173 0.93 21.31 5.19
N GLY A 174 0.60 22.29 6.01
CA GLY A 174 -0.61 23.08 5.86
C GLY A 174 -1.90 22.29 6.04
N ASN A 175 -1.85 21.09 6.63
CA ASN A 175 -3.02 20.31 7.02
C ASN A 175 -3.41 20.67 8.45
N ASP A 176 -4.71 20.63 8.79
CA ASP A 176 -5.14 20.78 10.19
C ASP A 176 -4.73 19.56 11.01
N VAL A 177 -4.85 18.36 10.42
CA VAL A 177 -4.34 17.10 10.97
C VAL A 177 -3.48 16.43 9.90
N GLY A 178 -2.24 16.07 10.25
CA GLY A 178 -1.34 15.41 9.29
C GLY A 178 -1.71 13.95 9.04
N LEU A 179 -1.79 13.15 10.14
CA LEU A 179 -2.01 11.71 10.14
C LEU A 179 -2.76 11.30 11.41
#